data_42b45aaa20d2810a70ffa51d8b15bfa1
#
_entry.id   42b45aaa20d2810a70ffa51d8b15bfa1
#
_cell.length_a   1.000
_cell.length_b   1.000
_cell.length_c   1.000
_cell.angle_alpha   90.00
_cell.angle_beta   90.00
_cell.angle_gamma   90.00
#
_symmetry.space_group_name_H-M   'P 1'
#
loop_
_entity.id
_entity.type
_entity.pdbx_description
1 polymer ?
#
loop_
_entity_poly.entity_id
_entity_poly.type
_entity_poly.pdbx_seq_one_letter_code
_entity_poly.pdbx_strand_id
1 'polypeptide(L)'
;MKKILVTGANGFIGQSLCKTLVIKNKLVHGIVRNSSKVKKHDNIKYSSISEINYDTNWIEVLSNTDCVIHCAGRAHIMDKNDKISNETYRSINVEGTIRLANQAAEAGVKRIIFLSSIKVNGENTGEPTIGKINNNTNR
;
A
#
# COMPACT_ATOMS: atom_id res chain seq x y z
N MET A 1 17.54 9.23 -12.13
CA MET A 1 16.07 9.40 -11.88
C MET A 1 15.64 8.35 -10.85
N LYS A 2 14.87 8.73 -9.87
CA LYS A 2 14.44 7.79 -8.81
C LYS A 2 13.30 6.91 -9.33
N LYS A 3 13.45 5.60 -9.14
CA LYS A 3 12.40 4.61 -9.42
C LYS A 3 11.52 4.44 -8.17
N ILE A 4 10.22 4.62 -8.35
CA ILE A 4 9.22 4.49 -7.29
C ILE A 4 8.27 3.36 -7.63
N LEU A 5 8.19 2.39 -6.73
CA LEU A 5 7.22 1.30 -6.80
C LEU A 5 5.97 1.70 -6.02
N VAL A 6 4.81 1.58 -6.65
CA VAL A 6 3.50 1.90 -6.04
C VAL A 6 2.64 0.65 -6.05
N THR A 7 2.28 0.14 -4.89
CA THR A 7 1.31 -0.97 -4.80
C THR A 7 -0.11 -0.42 -4.78
N GLY A 8 -1.07 -1.19 -5.27
CA GLY A 8 -2.44 -0.69 -5.44
C GLY A 8 -2.54 0.44 -6.46
N ALA A 9 -1.69 0.39 -7.49
CA ALA A 9 -1.52 1.47 -8.46
C ALA A 9 -2.78 1.78 -9.30
N ASN A 10 -3.74 0.87 -9.37
CA ASN A 10 -5.03 1.06 -10.03
C ASN A 10 -6.18 1.38 -9.07
N GLY A 11 -5.91 1.53 -7.78
CA GLY A 11 -6.88 1.99 -6.80
C GLY A 11 -7.09 3.51 -6.88
N PHE A 12 -8.05 4.02 -6.11
CA PHE A 12 -8.42 5.44 -6.11
C PHE A 12 -7.23 6.37 -5.83
N ILE A 13 -6.48 6.09 -4.76
CA ILE A 13 -5.30 6.88 -4.39
C ILE A 13 -4.13 6.54 -5.32
N GLY A 14 -3.90 5.26 -5.59
CA GLY A 14 -2.76 4.78 -6.37
C GLY A 14 -2.71 5.36 -7.79
N GLN A 15 -3.85 5.45 -8.48
CA GLN A 15 -3.91 6.04 -9.82
C GLN A 15 -3.50 7.52 -9.84
N SER A 16 -4.05 8.30 -8.92
CA SER A 16 -3.76 9.72 -8.80
C SER A 16 -2.28 9.95 -8.46
N LEU A 17 -1.77 9.16 -7.54
CA LEU A 17 -0.36 9.19 -7.13
C LEU A 17 0.58 8.86 -8.29
N CYS A 18 0.32 7.78 -9.03
CA CYS A 18 1.15 7.39 -10.17
C CYS A 18 1.22 8.50 -11.22
N LYS A 19 0.08 9.11 -11.57
CA LYS A 19 0.03 10.24 -12.52
C LYS A 19 0.86 11.43 -12.02
N THR A 20 0.71 11.79 -10.75
CA THR A 20 1.46 12.90 -10.14
C THR A 20 2.98 12.63 -10.15
N LEU A 21 3.39 11.40 -9.85
CA LEU A 21 4.80 11.02 -9.88
C LEU A 21 5.40 11.11 -11.29
N VAL A 22 4.65 10.71 -12.31
CA VAL A 22 5.07 10.85 -13.73
C VAL A 22 5.24 12.32 -14.10
N ILE A 23 4.30 13.19 -13.73
CA ILE A 23 4.40 14.64 -13.96
C ILE A 23 5.66 15.21 -13.29
N LYS A 24 6.05 14.66 -12.16
CA LYS A 24 7.27 15.03 -11.42
C LYS A 24 8.54 14.32 -11.94
N ASN A 25 8.50 13.77 -13.14
CA ASN A 25 9.63 13.08 -13.79
C ASN A 25 10.21 11.92 -12.94
N LYS A 26 9.36 11.13 -12.29
CA LYS A 26 9.78 9.91 -11.62
C LYS A 26 9.53 8.69 -12.50
N LEU A 27 10.37 7.67 -12.37
CA LEU A 27 10.12 6.36 -12.95
C LEU A 27 9.10 5.63 -12.07
N VAL A 28 7.95 5.31 -12.61
CA VAL A 28 6.87 4.69 -11.84
C VAL A 28 6.69 3.23 -12.23
N HIS A 29 6.74 2.34 -11.24
CA HIS A 29 6.41 0.95 -11.37
C HIS A 29 5.16 0.65 -10.54
N GLY A 30 4.03 0.51 -11.20
CA GLY A 30 2.75 0.21 -10.57
C GLY A 30 2.53 -1.29 -10.39
N ILE A 31 2.22 -1.71 -9.18
CA ILE A 31 1.84 -3.08 -8.87
C ILE A 31 0.33 -3.16 -8.71
N VAL A 32 -0.28 -4.05 -9.47
CA VAL A 32 -1.71 -4.29 -9.53
C VAL A 32 -2.01 -5.79 -9.45
N ARG A 33 -3.25 -6.19 -9.17
CA ARG A 33 -3.60 -7.61 -9.12
C ARG A 33 -3.54 -8.27 -10.51
N ASN A 34 -3.98 -7.54 -11.52
CA ASN A 34 -3.99 -8.00 -12.91
C ASN A 34 -3.68 -6.85 -13.85
N SER A 35 -2.48 -6.83 -14.39
CA SER A 35 -2.00 -5.76 -15.28
C SER A 35 -2.70 -5.75 -16.64
N SER A 36 -3.30 -6.85 -17.08
CA SER A 36 -4.05 -6.89 -18.34
C SER A 36 -5.35 -6.07 -18.31
N LYS A 37 -5.87 -5.79 -17.11
CA LYS A 37 -7.10 -5.01 -16.88
C LYS A 37 -6.84 -3.52 -16.64
N VAL A 38 -5.59 -3.09 -16.63
CA VAL A 38 -5.23 -1.70 -16.37
C VAL A 38 -5.05 -0.95 -17.69
N LYS A 39 -5.61 0.25 -17.77
CA LYS A 39 -5.35 1.14 -18.89
C LYS A 39 -3.87 1.49 -18.92
N LYS A 40 -3.19 1.11 -20.01
CA LYS A 40 -1.76 1.37 -20.19
C LYS A 40 -1.48 2.87 -20.16
N HIS A 41 -0.35 3.22 -19.60
CA HIS A 41 0.20 4.57 -19.60
C HIS A 41 1.67 4.50 -19.98
N ASP A 42 2.10 5.28 -20.97
CA ASP A 42 3.43 5.16 -21.60
C ASP A 42 4.58 5.30 -20.59
N ASN A 43 4.38 6.09 -19.55
CA ASN A 43 5.39 6.38 -18.54
C ASN A 43 5.22 5.61 -17.23
N ILE A 44 4.34 4.60 -17.20
CA ILE A 44 4.13 3.73 -16.04
C ILE A 44 4.30 2.28 -16.46
N LYS A 45 5.30 1.61 -15.87
CA LYS A 45 5.41 0.16 -15.99
C LYS A 45 4.43 -0.49 -15.01
N TYR A 46 3.62 -1.44 -15.47
CA TYR A 46 2.75 -2.24 -14.60
C TYR A 46 3.22 -3.67 -14.51
N SER A 47 3.18 -4.24 -13.31
CA SER A 47 3.38 -5.66 -13.05
C SER A 47 2.25 -6.22 -12.19
N SER A 48 1.96 -7.50 -12.38
CA SER A 48 0.91 -8.20 -11.62
C SER A 48 1.49 -8.90 -10.41
N ILE A 49 0.84 -8.66 -9.26
CA ILE A 49 0.94 -9.49 -8.06
C ILE A 49 -0.49 -9.77 -7.64
N SER A 50 -0.95 -10.99 -7.88
CA SER A 50 -2.35 -11.38 -7.70
C SER A 50 -2.79 -11.33 -6.24
N GLU A 51 -1.88 -11.66 -5.32
CA GLU A 51 -2.12 -11.70 -3.88
C GLU A 51 -0.95 -11.13 -3.10
N ILE A 52 -1.26 -10.27 -2.13
CA ILE A 52 -0.29 -9.74 -1.17
C ILE A 52 -0.54 -10.43 0.16
N ASN A 53 0.43 -11.23 0.60
CA ASN A 53 0.39 -11.96 1.86
C ASN A 53 1.81 -12.21 2.38
N TYR A 54 1.94 -13.03 3.43
CA TYR A 54 3.23 -13.37 4.05
C TYR A 54 4.20 -14.10 3.10
N ASP A 55 3.70 -14.68 2.01
CA ASP A 55 4.49 -15.49 1.05
C ASP A 55 4.77 -14.79 -0.27
N THR A 56 4.31 -13.56 -0.45
CA THR A 56 4.52 -12.80 -1.68
C THR A 56 6.00 -12.59 -1.95
N ASN A 57 6.41 -12.85 -3.20
CA ASN A 57 7.76 -12.58 -3.66
C ASN A 57 7.83 -11.21 -4.36
N TRP A 58 8.57 -10.30 -3.77
CA TRP A 58 8.75 -8.93 -4.24
C TRP A 58 10.10 -8.69 -4.92
N ILE A 59 11.01 -9.66 -4.89
CA ILE A 59 12.42 -9.49 -5.26
C ILE A 59 12.58 -8.89 -6.66
N GLU A 60 11.88 -9.45 -7.64
CA GLU A 60 11.99 -9.02 -9.04
C GLU A 60 11.52 -7.58 -9.25
N VAL A 61 10.36 -7.23 -8.68
CA VAL A 61 9.77 -5.90 -8.87
C VAL A 61 10.49 -4.81 -8.07
N LEU A 62 11.16 -5.19 -6.98
CA LEU A 62 11.96 -4.29 -6.14
C LEU A 62 13.32 -3.95 -6.72
N SER A 63 13.78 -4.67 -7.74
CA SER A 63 15.09 -4.41 -8.37
C SER A 63 15.24 -2.95 -8.80
N ASN A 64 16.32 -2.31 -8.36
CA ASN A 64 16.63 -0.89 -8.62
C ASN A 64 15.53 0.10 -8.16
N THR A 65 14.78 -0.26 -7.16
CA THR A 65 13.75 0.62 -6.57
C THR A 65 14.35 1.48 -5.45
N ASP A 66 14.14 2.78 -5.52
CA ASP A 66 14.60 3.74 -4.49
C ASP A 66 13.57 3.94 -3.39
N CYS A 67 12.29 3.90 -3.74
CA CYS A 67 11.17 4.16 -2.83
C CYS A 67 10.00 3.25 -3.12
N VAL A 68 9.37 2.74 -2.09
CA VAL A 68 8.10 2.02 -2.16
C VAL A 68 7.01 2.86 -1.52
N ILE A 69 5.88 3.01 -2.22
CA ILE A 69 4.66 3.61 -1.67
C ILE A 69 3.58 2.53 -1.66
N HIS A 70 3.22 2.08 -0.47
CA HIS A 70 2.27 0.99 -0.28
C HIS A 70 0.86 1.53 -0.11
N CYS A 71 0.08 1.51 -1.21
CA CYS A 71 -1.33 1.91 -1.23
C CYS A 71 -2.28 0.70 -1.27
N ALA A 72 -1.76 -0.50 -1.51
CA ALA A 72 -2.58 -1.70 -1.53
C ALA A 72 -3.04 -2.05 -0.11
N GLY A 73 -4.31 -2.37 0.00
CA GLY A 73 -4.91 -2.87 1.22
C GLY A 73 -6.36 -3.24 0.94
N ARG A 74 -6.91 -4.19 1.67
CA ARG A 74 -8.34 -4.42 1.64
C ARG A 74 -9.01 -3.40 2.54
N ALA A 75 -9.90 -2.58 1.97
CA ALA A 75 -10.84 -1.81 2.75
C ALA A 75 -11.78 -2.77 3.50
N HIS A 76 -12.14 -2.41 4.72
CA HIS A 76 -13.20 -3.09 5.45
C HIS A 76 -14.51 -2.80 4.71
N ILE A 77 -14.90 -3.69 3.80
CA ILE A 77 -16.22 -3.66 3.23
C ILE A 77 -17.13 -4.25 4.31
N MET A 78 -17.96 -3.39 4.90
CA MET A 78 -19.01 -3.77 5.84
C MET A 78 -20.18 -4.43 5.08
N ASP A 79 -19.87 -5.43 4.25
CA ASP A 79 -20.91 -6.25 3.67
C ASP A 79 -21.16 -7.43 4.61
N LYS A 80 -22.35 -7.43 5.24
CA LYS A 80 -22.75 -8.43 6.24
C LYS A 80 -22.77 -9.86 5.69
N ASN A 81 -22.56 -10.05 4.40
CA ASN A 81 -22.55 -11.32 3.71
C ASN A 81 -21.17 -11.84 3.32
N ASP A 82 -20.13 -11.02 3.36
CA ASP A 82 -18.76 -11.46 3.12
C ASP A 82 -18.11 -11.90 4.42
N LYS A 83 -18.13 -13.20 4.66
CA LYS A 83 -17.33 -13.86 5.72
C LYS A 83 -15.84 -13.89 5.36
N ILE A 84 -15.28 -12.74 5.00
CA ILE A 84 -13.82 -12.61 4.98
C ILE A 84 -13.41 -12.57 6.43
N SER A 85 -12.76 -13.62 6.91
CA SER A 85 -12.33 -13.73 8.29
C SER A 85 -11.36 -12.60 8.64
N ASN A 86 -11.33 -12.19 9.91
CA ASN A 86 -10.32 -11.26 10.43
C ASN A 86 -8.89 -11.74 10.11
N GLU A 87 -8.67 -13.04 10.02
CA GLU A 87 -7.41 -13.66 9.63
C GLU A 87 -6.98 -13.29 8.21
N THR A 88 -7.91 -13.26 7.25
CA THR A 88 -7.62 -12.87 5.87
C THR A 88 -7.24 -11.39 5.77
N TYR A 89 -7.94 -10.50 6.51
CA TYR A 89 -7.56 -9.09 6.59
C TYR A 89 -6.17 -8.91 7.21
N ARG A 90 -5.90 -9.64 8.28
CA ARG A 90 -4.59 -9.62 8.95
C ARG A 90 -3.49 -10.11 8.03
N SER A 91 -3.70 -11.22 7.31
CA SER A 91 -2.72 -11.75 6.38
C SER A 91 -2.36 -10.76 5.28
N ILE A 92 -3.34 -10.07 4.72
CA ILE A 92 -3.11 -9.11 3.64
C ILE A 92 -2.55 -7.79 4.16
N ASN A 93 -3.19 -7.19 5.18
CA ASN A 93 -2.88 -5.83 5.59
C ASN A 93 -1.69 -5.76 6.56
N VAL A 94 -1.44 -6.78 7.34
CA VAL A 94 -0.35 -6.82 8.31
C VAL A 94 0.82 -7.65 7.77
N GLU A 95 0.62 -8.93 7.57
CA GLU A 95 1.71 -9.84 7.19
C GLU A 95 2.24 -9.55 5.78
N GLY A 96 1.36 -9.20 4.84
CA GLY A 96 1.76 -8.78 3.50
C GLY A 96 2.58 -7.49 3.51
N THR A 97 2.24 -6.54 4.37
CA THR A 97 3.01 -5.29 4.54
C THR A 97 4.37 -5.54 5.17
N ILE A 98 4.44 -6.40 6.20
CA ILE A 98 5.70 -6.81 6.83
C ILE A 98 6.60 -7.50 5.81
N ARG A 99 6.05 -8.41 5.01
CA ARG A 99 6.79 -9.12 3.96
C ARG A 99 7.39 -8.14 2.94
N LEU A 100 6.59 -7.19 2.47
CA LEU A 100 7.05 -6.14 1.56
C LEU A 100 8.17 -5.31 2.19
N ALA A 101 8.01 -4.89 3.43
CA ALA A 101 9.01 -4.08 4.12
C ALA A 101 10.35 -4.81 4.29
N ASN A 102 10.32 -6.08 4.67
CA ASN A 102 11.52 -6.90 4.82
C ASN A 102 12.25 -7.09 3.49
N GLN A 103 11.55 -7.47 2.43
CA GLN A 103 12.17 -7.64 1.12
C GLN A 103 12.64 -6.32 0.51
N ALA A 104 11.94 -5.22 0.76
CA ALA A 104 12.39 -3.90 0.34
C ALA A 104 13.70 -3.49 1.03
N ALA A 105 13.84 -3.78 2.33
CA ALA A 105 15.07 -3.55 3.06
C ALA A 105 16.23 -4.39 2.51
N GLU A 106 16.00 -5.67 2.27
CA GLU A 106 16.97 -6.59 1.66
C GLU A 106 17.40 -6.14 0.25
N ALA A 107 16.47 -5.59 -0.53
CA ALA A 107 16.74 -5.05 -1.87
C ALA A 107 17.44 -3.68 -1.87
N GLY A 108 17.70 -3.07 -0.70
CA GLY A 108 18.34 -1.77 -0.57
C GLY A 108 17.43 -0.58 -0.88
N VAL A 109 16.13 -0.74 -0.79
CA VAL A 109 15.16 0.36 -0.89
C VAL A 109 15.41 1.38 0.22
N LYS A 110 15.54 2.64 -0.15
CA LYS A 110 15.92 3.71 0.78
C LYS A 110 14.75 4.23 1.61
N ARG A 111 13.52 4.08 1.11
CA ARG A 111 12.33 4.63 1.77
C ARG A 111 11.11 3.78 1.48
N ILE A 112 10.34 3.53 2.53
CA ILE A 112 9.01 2.93 2.42
C ILE A 112 8.01 3.93 3.00
N ILE A 113 6.95 4.20 2.25
CA ILE A 113 5.82 5.02 2.67
C ILE A 113 4.61 4.11 2.72
N PHE A 114 4.00 4.02 3.88
CA PHE A 114 2.79 3.25 4.12
C PHE A 114 1.61 4.20 4.30
N LEU A 115 0.56 4.00 3.51
CA LEU A 115 -0.69 4.74 3.69
C LEU A 115 -1.54 4.09 4.77
N SER A 116 -1.63 4.77 5.88
CA SER A 116 -2.50 4.41 6.99
C SER A 116 -3.86 5.11 6.86
N SER A 117 -4.76 4.83 7.79
CA SER A 117 -6.08 5.44 7.86
C SER A 117 -6.33 5.99 9.25
N ILE A 118 -7.14 7.05 9.34
CA ILE A 118 -7.62 7.56 10.63
C ILE A 118 -8.41 6.50 11.43
N LYS A 119 -8.94 5.49 10.76
CA LYS A 119 -9.64 4.36 11.38
C LYS A 119 -8.79 3.54 12.35
N VAL A 120 -7.48 3.65 12.30
CA VAL A 120 -6.59 3.03 13.30
C VAL A 120 -6.82 3.59 14.72
N ASN A 121 -7.46 4.76 14.82
CA ASN A 121 -7.82 5.40 16.09
C ASN A 121 -9.22 5.02 16.60
N GLY A 122 -9.91 4.08 15.90
CA GLY A 122 -11.27 3.65 16.19
C GLY A 122 -12.32 4.30 15.30
N GLU A 123 -13.51 3.70 15.23
CA GLU A 123 -14.61 4.16 14.35
C GLU A 123 -15.52 5.17 15.01
N ASN A 124 -15.50 5.27 16.35
CA ASN A 124 -16.28 6.23 17.12
C ASN A 124 -15.41 6.85 18.21
N THR A 125 -15.39 8.15 18.24
CA THR A 125 -15.08 8.89 19.46
C THR A 125 -16.38 8.89 20.27
N GLY A 126 -16.59 8.04 21.24
CA GLY A 126 -17.87 7.79 21.94
C GLY A 126 -18.47 9.02 22.50
N GLU A 127 -18.20 10.14 22.74
CA GLU A 127 -18.79 11.46 22.92
C GLU A 127 -17.86 12.53 22.31
N PRO A 128 -18.39 13.64 21.82
CA PRO A 128 -17.56 14.72 21.34
C PRO A 128 -16.82 15.35 22.53
N THR A 129 -15.70 14.76 22.89
CA THR A 129 -14.78 15.36 23.85
C THR A 129 -13.94 16.40 23.13
N ILE A 130 -14.45 17.60 23.06
CA ILE A 130 -13.65 18.79 22.80
C ILE A 130 -12.54 18.78 23.85
N GLY A 131 -11.30 18.47 23.43
CA GLY A 131 -10.12 18.76 24.23
C GLY A 131 -9.47 17.65 25.04
N LYS A 132 -9.69 16.39 24.79
CA LYS A 132 -8.76 15.36 25.30
C LYS A 132 -7.62 15.14 24.31
N ILE A 133 -6.58 15.93 24.43
CA ILE A 133 -5.26 15.60 23.93
C ILE A 133 -4.79 14.40 24.75
N ASN A 134 -4.81 13.23 24.19
CA ASN A 134 -4.16 12.08 24.81
C ASN A 134 -2.64 12.29 24.72
N ASN A 135 -2.09 12.87 25.78
CA ASN A 135 -0.65 12.87 26.04
C ASN A 135 -0.20 11.46 26.46
N ASN A 136 -0.38 10.47 25.63
CA ASN A 136 0.33 9.20 25.76
C ASN A 136 1.61 9.27 24.94
N THR A 137 2.52 10.10 25.41
CA THR A 137 3.96 9.92 25.15
C THR A 137 4.43 8.77 26.06
N ASN A 138 4.26 7.56 25.64
CA ASN A 138 5.04 6.46 26.22
C ASN A 138 6.47 6.60 25.67
N ARG A 139 7.32 6.97 26.58
CA ARG A 139 8.77 6.96 26.48
C ARG A 139 9.30 5.52 26.36
#